data_fa8dab23108639aa2e582e17f34493ab
#
_entry.id   fa8dab23108639aa2e582e17f34493ab
#
_cell.length_a   1.000
_cell.length_b   1.000
_cell.length_c   1.000
_cell.angle_alpha   90.00
_cell.angle_beta   90.00
_cell.angle_gamma   90.00
#
_symmetry.space_group_name_H-M   'P 1'
#
loop_
_entity.id
_entity.type
_entity.pdbx_description
1 polymer ?
#
loop_
_entity_poly.entity_id
_entity_poly.type
_entity_poly.pdbx_seq_one_letter_code
_entity_poly.pdbx_strand_id
1 'polypeptide(L)'
;WEKAARGGLDRLPYAWGHEMFPEGKDIWMANIWQGEWPHNNIASDGYVMTSPVKTFPPNPFGLYDIAGNVWEIVSDYYHPQAYAMKSAGTRNPKGPSRQQVAQPGQRVILRVTRGGSFLCSDVWCKGYQPGARQPFDNESPSNHTGFRCAMDAINVVD
;
A
#
# COMPACT_ATOMS: atom_id res chain seq x y z
N TRP A 1 -3.43 -4.71 6.96
CA TRP A 1 -3.05 -4.50 5.57
C TRP A 1 -1.69 -5.14 5.28
N GLU A 2 -0.60 -4.75 5.96
CA GLU A 2 0.76 -5.20 5.63
C GLU A 2 0.93 -6.73 5.67
N LYS A 3 0.34 -7.42 6.65
CA LYS A 3 0.33 -8.89 6.70
C LYS A 3 -0.31 -9.51 5.45
N ALA A 4 -1.40 -8.94 5.00
CA ALA A 4 -2.10 -9.37 3.79
C ALA A 4 -1.25 -9.10 2.53
N ALA A 5 -0.65 -7.90 2.44
CA ALA A 5 0.23 -7.53 1.33
C ALA A 5 1.47 -8.42 1.23
N ARG A 6 2.07 -8.81 2.35
CA ARG A 6 3.22 -9.71 2.36
C ARG A 6 2.89 -11.13 1.94
N GLY A 7 1.62 -11.55 1.98
CA GLY A 7 1.24 -12.87 1.48
C GLY A 7 1.95 -14.05 2.16
N GLY A 8 2.43 -13.88 3.41
CA GLY A 8 3.25 -14.89 4.10
C GLY A 8 4.76 -14.76 3.86
N LEU A 9 5.20 -13.91 2.95
CA LEU A 9 6.62 -13.64 2.70
C LEU A 9 7.21 -12.77 3.83
N ASP A 10 8.30 -13.22 4.45
CA ASP A 10 8.92 -12.47 5.54
C ASP A 10 9.95 -11.47 5.00
N ARG A 11 9.77 -10.19 5.37
CA ARG A 11 10.70 -9.08 5.13
C ARG A 11 11.17 -8.87 3.68
N LEU A 12 10.47 -9.43 2.70
CA LEU A 12 10.81 -9.22 1.30
C LEU A 12 10.39 -7.82 0.82
N PRO A 13 11.12 -7.25 -0.16
CA PRO A 13 10.89 -5.89 -0.63
C PRO A 13 9.57 -5.74 -1.39
N TYR A 14 9.08 -6.80 -2.03
CA TYR A 14 7.85 -6.76 -2.83
C TYR A 14 6.80 -7.73 -2.31
N ALA A 15 5.54 -7.46 -2.63
CA ALA A 15 4.40 -8.32 -2.30
C ALA A 15 4.44 -9.70 -3.02
N TRP A 16 5.29 -9.83 -4.02
CA TRP A 16 5.49 -11.04 -4.83
C TRP A 16 6.86 -11.69 -4.65
N GLY A 17 7.79 -11.09 -3.90
CA GLY A 17 9.09 -11.70 -3.67
C GLY A 17 10.24 -10.73 -3.48
N HIS A 18 11.42 -11.17 -3.88
CA HIS A 18 12.67 -10.44 -3.69
C HIS A 18 13.00 -9.51 -4.87
N GLU A 19 12.71 -9.95 -6.11
CA GLU A 19 13.08 -9.23 -7.32
C GLU A 19 11.90 -8.40 -7.87
N MET A 20 12.19 -7.26 -8.51
CA MET A 20 11.19 -6.47 -9.23
C MET A 20 10.51 -7.33 -10.30
N PHE A 21 11.29 -8.05 -11.06
CA PHE A 21 10.85 -9.03 -12.03
C PHE A 21 11.13 -10.42 -11.50
N PRO A 22 10.14 -11.27 -11.27
CA PRO A 22 10.35 -12.65 -10.86
C PRO A 22 11.25 -13.39 -11.84
N GLU A 23 12.11 -14.26 -11.34
CA GLU A 23 13.11 -14.97 -12.10
C GLU A 23 12.53 -15.61 -13.38
N GLY A 24 13.19 -15.34 -14.51
CA GLY A 24 12.80 -15.85 -15.83
C GLY A 24 11.54 -15.23 -16.41
N LYS A 25 11.06 -14.11 -15.88
CA LYS A 25 9.85 -13.42 -16.37
C LYS A 25 10.09 -11.92 -16.51
N ASP A 26 10.03 -11.41 -17.73
CA ASP A 26 9.99 -9.97 -18.04
C ASP A 26 8.54 -9.46 -17.96
N ILE A 27 7.88 -9.72 -16.83
CA ILE A 27 6.49 -9.29 -16.61
C ILE A 27 6.42 -8.34 -15.44
N TRP A 28 5.67 -7.28 -15.61
CA TRP A 28 5.31 -6.38 -14.53
C TRP A 28 4.38 -7.08 -13.53
N MET A 29 4.62 -6.86 -12.25
CA MET A 29 3.83 -7.43 -11.17
C MET A 29 2.86 -6.42 -10.54
N ALA A 30 2.96 -5.16 -10.97
CA ALA A 30 2.13 -4.06 -10.48
C ALA A 30 2.12 -2.91 -11.49
N ASN A 31 1.06 -2.13 -11.49
CA ASN A 31 0.99 -0.87 -12.22
C ASN A 31 1.71 0.22 -11.41
N ILE A 32 2.90 0.62 -11.86
CA ILE A 32 3.75 1.63 -11.26
C ILE A 32 4.38 2.50 -12.34
N TRP A 33 4.97 3.63 -11.97
CA TRP A 33 5.64 4.51 -12.92
C TRP A 33 6.94 3.91 -13.45
N GLN A 34 7.14 4.01 -14.78
CA GLN A 34 8.37 3.62 -15.46
C GLN A 34 8.92 4.80 -16.27
N GLY A 35 10.24 4.98 -16.20
CA GLY A 35 10.92 6.07 -16.91
C GLY A 35 11.21 7.28 -16.03
N GLU A 36 11.40 8.43 -16.63
CA GLU A 36 11.86 9.63 -15.95
C GLU A 36 10.72 10.35 -15.22
N TRP A 37 10.72 10.26 -13.90
CA TRP A 37 9.75 10.97 -13.05
C TRP A 37 10.05 12.47 -12.98
N PRO A 38 9.05 13.37 -13.05
CA PRO A 38 7.63 13.14 -13.39
C PRO A 38 7.32 13.37 -14.87
N HIS A 39 8.32 13.41 -15.73
CA HIS A 39 8.22 13.99 -17.07
C HIS A 39 7.83 12.98 -18.15
N ASN A 40 8.27 11.73 -18.01
CA ASN A 40 8.08 10.73 -19.05
C ASN A 40 7.77 9.35 -18.44
N ASN A 41 6.49 8.96 -18.45
CA ASN A 41 6.10 7.58 -18.17
C ASN A 41 6.10 6.78 -19.48
N ILE A 42 7.02 5.83 -19.61
CA ILE A 42 7.12 4.98 -20.81
C ILE A 42 6.08 3.85 -20.83
N ALA A 43 5.31 3.69 -19.75
CA ALA A 43 4.20 2.75 -19.62
C ALA A 43 4.55 1.30 -20.05
N SER A 44 5.73 0.81 -19.66
CA SER A 44 6.18 -0.57 -20.02
C SER A 44 5.28 -1.65 -19.38
N ASP A 45 4.54 -1.31 -18.32
CA ASP A 45 3.53 -2.16 -17.71
C ASP A 45 2.19 -2.16 -18.48
N GLY A 46 2.07 -1.32 -19.52
CA GLY A 46 0.90 -1.18 -20.37
C GLY A 46 -0.05 -0.04 -19.97
N TYR A 47 0.23 0.71 -18.89
CA TYR A 47 -0.71 1.72 -18.37
C TYR A 47 -0.02 3.02 -17.99
N VAL A 48 -0.55 4.13 -18.47
CA VAL A 48 -0.11 5.49 -18.09
C VAL A 48 -0.78 5.96 -16.80
N MET A 49 -2.00 5.47 -16.55
CA MET A 49 -2.82 5.76 -15.38
C MET A 49 -3.26 4.45 -14.70
N THR A 50 -4.42 4.42 -14.09
CA THR A 50 -4.95 3.22 -13.46
C THR A 50 -5.19 2.10 -14.48
N SER A 51 -4.89 0.87 -14.09
CA SER A 51 -5.21 -0.34 -14.83
C SER A 51 -6.55 -0.93 -14.38
N PRO A 52 -7.20 -1.75 -15.22
CA PRO A 52 -8.31 -2.58 -14.75
C PRO A 52 -7.87 -3.49 -13.60
N VAL A 53 -8.76 -3.74 -12.66
CA VAL A 53 -8.47 -4.63 -11.52
C VAL A 53 -8.11 -6.03 -12.01
N LYS A 54 -7.19 -6.69 -11.28
CA LYS A 54 -6.69 -8.05 -11.61
C LYS A 54 -5.91 -8.16 -12.91
N THR A 55 -5.39 -7.06 -13.43
CA THR A 55 -4.50 -7.08 -14.60
C THR A 55 -3.17 -7.76 -14.27
N PHE A 56 -2.64 -7.51 -13.10
CA PHE A 56 -1.35 -8.04 -12.65
C PHE A 56 -1.54 -9.29 -11.77
N PRO A 57 -0.51 -10.16 -11.67
CA PRO A 57 -0.60 -11.36 -10.85
C PRO A 57 -0.91 -11.06 -9.37
N PRO A 58 -1.64 -11.95 -8.68
CA PRO A 58 -1.90 -11.80 -7.26
C PRO A 58 -0.65 -12.10 -6.41
N ASN A 59 -0.65 -11.62 -5.18
CA ASN A 59 0.33 -12.05 -4.18
C ASN A 59 0.05 -13.51 -3.72
N PRO A 60 0.94 -14.14 -2.90
CA PRO A 60 0.75 -15.52 -2.46
C PRO A 60 -0.53 -15.80 -1.68
N PHE A 61 -1.21 -14.78 -1.14
CA PHE A 61 -2.54 -14.92 -0.54
C PHE A 61 -3.70 -14.74 -1.53
N GLY A 62 -3.41 -14.63 -2.83
CA GLY A 62 -4.43 -14.45 -3.86
C GLY A 62 -5.00 -13.03 -3.94
N LEU A 63 -4.35 -12.04 -3.32
CA LEU A 63 -4.78 -10.64 -3.36
C LEU A 63 -4.19 -9.94 -4.57
N TYR A 64 -5.07 -9.41 -5.41
CA TYR A 64 -4.72 -8.60 -6.57
C TYR A 64 -4.56 -7.13 -6.19
N ASP A 65 -3.78 -6.40 -6.98
CA ASP A 65 -3.61 -4.95 -6.91
C ASP A 65 -3.22 -4.44 -5.49
N ILE A 66 -2.51 -5.27 -4.73
CA ILE A 66 -2.03 -4.93 -3.39
C ILE A 66 -0.78 -4.04 -3.44
N ALA A 67 -0.21 -3.85 -4.61
CA ALA A 67 0.91 -2.98 -4.89
C ALA A 67 0.66 -2.23 -6.21
N GLY A 68 0.97 -0.94 -6.24
CA GLY A 68 0.72 -0.08 -7.40
C GLY A 68 -0.76 0.23 -7.62
N ASN A 69 -1.10 0.64 -8.81
CA ASN A 69 -2.42 1.06 -9.27
C ASN A 69 -2.94 2.29 -8.49
N VAL A 70 -3.52 2.11 -7.32
CA VAL A 70 -3.94 3.21 -6.44
C VAL A 70 -3.52 2.95 -5.00
N TRP A 71 -3.15 4.02 -4.28
CA TRP A 71 -2.97 3.96 -2.84
C TRP A 71 -4.24 3.49 -2.15
N GLU A 72 -4.11 2.69 -1.10
CA GLU A 72 -5.23 2.20 -0.29
C GLU A 72 -5.25 2.88 1.07
N ILE A 73 -6.34 3.58 1.35
CA ILE A 73 -6.59 4.15 2.68
C ILE A 73 -6.88 3.00 3.65
N VAL A 74 -6.17 2.98 4.76
CA VAL A 74 -6.43 2.03 5.85
C VAL A 74 -7.08 2.74 7.05
N SER A 75 -7.66 1.97 7.97
CA SER A 75 -8.36 2.50 9.15
C SER A 75 -7.47 3.22 10.15
N ASP A 76 -6.15 3.01 10.11
CA ASP A 76 -5.20 3.60 11.05
C ASP A 76 -5.04 5.10 10.83
N TYR A 77 -4.99 5.85 11.93
CA TYR A 77 -4.53 7.22 11.89
C TYR A 77 -3.02 7.28 11.65
N TYR A 78 -2.59 8.30 10.91
CA TYR A 78 -1.17 8.48 10.64
C TYR A 78 -0.45 9.17 11.81
N HIS A 79 0.68 8.59 12.19
CA HIS A 79 1.67 9.20 13.06
C HIS A 79 3.07 8.77 12.60
N PRO A 80 4.03 9.69 12.43
CA PRO A 80 5.37 9.34 11.92
C PRO A 80 6.07 8.31 12.81
N GLN A 81 5.89 8.38 14.12
CA GLN A 81 6.50 7.49 15.11
C GLN A 81 5.56 6.34 15.57
N ALA A 82 4.51 6.01 14.79
CA ALA A 82 3.53 5.01 15.23
C ALA A 82 4.15 3.66 15.63
N TYR A 83 5.24 3.25 14.99
CA TYR A 83 5.92 2.01 15.35
C TYR A 83 6.67 2.11 16.68
N ALA A 84 7.28 3.26 16.99
CA ALA A 84 7.97 3.49 18.25
C ALA A 84 7.00 3.64 19.45
N MET A 85 5.75 3.98 19.18
CA MET A 85 4.70 4.13 20.22
C MET A 85 4.17 2.78 20.73
N LYS A 86 4.59 1.68 20.15
CA LYS A 86 4.09 0.34 20.46
C LYS A 86 5.16 -0.53 21.08
N SER A 87 4.75 -1.37 22.03
CA SER A 87 5.60 -2.42 22.57
C SER A 87 5.89 -3.47 21.50
N ALA A 88 7.10 -4.01 21.49
CA ALA A 88 7.45 -5.14 20.64
C ALA A 88 6.48 -6.31 20.90
N GLY A 89 6.07 -7.00 19.84
CA GLY A 89 5.17 -8.14 19.94
C GLY A 89 3.68 -7.80 20.12
N THR A 90 3.28 -6.52 20.01
CA THR A 90 1.85 -6.17 20.05
C THR A 90 1.05 -6.96 19.01
N ARG A 91 0.09 -7.74 19.49
CA ARG A 91 -0.80 -8.52 18.64
C ARG A 91 -1.97 -7.68 18.14
N ASN A 92 -2.32 -7.79 16.85
CA ASN A 92 -3.40 -7.03 16.19
C ASN A 92 -3.37 -5.52 16.51
N PRO A 93 -2.28 -4.82 16.19
CA PRO A 93 -2.14 -3.41 16.50
C PRO A 93 -3.19 -2.57 15.75
N LYS A 94 -3.88 -1.70 16.47
CA LYS A 94 -4.94 -0.82 15.93
C LYS A 94 -4.46 0.59 15.54
N GLY A 95 -3.15 0.81 15.46
CA GLY A 95 -2.62 2.15 15.22
C GLY A 95 -2.74 3.08 16.43
N PRO A 96 -2.28 4.34 16.33
CA PRO A 96 -2.49 5.34 17.35
C PRO A 96 -3.97 5.75 17.43
N SER A 97 -4.43 6.15 18.63
CA SER A 97 -5.78 6.69 18.81
C SER A 97 -5.90 8.08 18.19
N ARG A 98 -7.13 8.52 17.95
CA ARG A 98 -7.41 9.88 17.49
C ARG A 98 -6.79 10.94 18.40
N GLN A 99 -6.85 10.76 19.72
CA GLN A 99 -6.29 11.69 20.71
C GLN A 99 -4.76 11.77 20.62
N GLN A 100 -4.08 10.68 20.30
CA GLN A 100 -2.63 10.66 20.17
C GLN A 100 -2.11 11.36 18.89
N VAL A 101 -2.95 11.54 17.89
CA VAL A 101 -2.57 12.19 16.63
C VAL A 101 -3.16 13.59 16.47
N ALA A 102 -4.21 13.92 17.21
CA ALA A 102 -4.84 15.24 17.13
C ALA A 102 -3.92 16.33 17.68
N GLN A 103 -3.79 17.43 16.96
CA GLN A 103 -3.05 18.62 17.39
C GLN A 103 -4.01 19.79 17.54
N PRO A 104 -3.75 20.72 18.48
CA PRO A 104 -4.54 21.94 18.62
C PRO A 104 -4.61 22.71 17.31
N GLY A 105 -5.82 23.08 16.86
CA GLY A 105 -6.05 23.80 15.61
C GLY A 105 -6.00 22.96 14.33
N GLN A 106 -5.70 21.68 14.42
CA GLN A 106 -5.72 20.79 13.25
C GLN A 106 -7.17 20.43 12.88
N ARG A 107 -7.58 20.76 11.65
CA ARG A 107 -8.93 20.49 11.13
C ARG A 107 -9.10 19.05 10.67
N VAL A 108 -8.06 18.48 10.05
CA VAL A 108 -8.08 17.14 9.45
C VAL A 108 -7.07 16.25 10.15
N ILE A 109 -7.51 15.05 10.53
CA ILE A 109 -6.64 14.01 11.07
C ILE A 109 -6.32 13.02 9.96
N LEU A 110 -5.03 12.92 9.65
CA LEU A 110 -4.55 12.11 8.53
C LEU A 110 -4.72 10.62 8.78
N ARG A 111 -5.07 9.91 7.73
CA ARG A 111 -5.09 8.44 7.67
C ARG A 111 -3.79 7.91 7.05
N VAL A 112 -3.52 6.64 7.28
CA VAL A 112 -2.43 5.95 6.59
C VAL A 112 -2.91 5.46 5.23
N THR A 113 -2.09 5.64 4.19
CA THR A 113 -2.23 4.94 2.91
C THR A 113 -1.09 3.97 2.69
N ARG A 114 -1.37 2.94 1.95
CA ARG A 114 -0.52 1.79 1.67
C ARG A 114 -0.57 1.40 0.20
N GLY A 115 0.40 0.59 -0.25
CA GLY A 115 0.40 -0.08 -1.53
C GLY A 115 0.97 0.72 -2.70
N GLY A 116 1.13 2.03 -2.58
CA GLY A 116 1.58 2.86 -3.70
C GLY A 116 0.53 3.01 -4.79
N SER A 117 0.91 3.68 -5.88
CA SER A 117 0.04 3.91 -7.02
C SER A 117 0.81 3.86 -8.33
N PHE A 118 0.12 4.03 -9.45
CA PHE A 118 0.72 4.17 -10.78
C PHE A 118 1.71 5.36 -10.89
N LEU A 119 1.72 6.26 -9.90
CA LEU A 119 2.68 7.38 -9.83
C LEU A 119 3.95 7.06 -9.03
N CYS A 120 4.07 5.88 -8.44
CA CYS A 120 5.24 5.50 -7.65
C CYS A 120 6.29 4.80 -8.52
N SER A 121 7.54 5.20 -8.38
CA SER A 121 8.69 4.61 -9.07
C SER A 121 9.76 4.15 -8.08
N ASP A 122 10.80 3.51 -8.59
CA ASP A 122 11.97 3.11 -7.81
C ASP A 122 12.81 4.30 -7.32
N VAL A 123 12.73 5.44 -8.01
CA VAL A 123 13.40 6.69 -7.62
C VAL A 123 12.50 7.63 -6.85
N TRP A 124 11.19 7.44 -6.93
CA TRP A 124 10.19 8.28 -6.28
C TRP A 124 9.15 7.46 -5.54
N CYS A 125 9.03 7.73 -4.27
CA CYS A 125 8.12 7.21 -3.25
C CYS A 125 8.27 5.72 -2.87
N LYS A 126 8.57 4.77 -3.76
CA LYS A 126 8.60 3.30 -3.48
C LYS A 126 7.39 2.78 -2.69
N GLY A 127 6.24 3.45 -2.81
CA GLY A 127 5.05 3.17 -2.03
C GLY A 127 4.48 1.76 -2.23
N TYR A 128 4.80 1.13 -3.36
CA TYR A 128 4.42 -0.24 -3.70
C TYR A 128 5.13 -1.32 -2.86
N GLN A 129 6.13 -0.94 -2.06
CA GLN A 129 6.73 -1.88 -1.10
C GLN A 129 5.80 -2.11 0.09
N PRO A 130 5.60 -3.36 0.57
CA PRO A 130 4.65 -3.67 1.63
C PRO A 130 4.85 -2.90 2.93
N GLY A 131 6.09 -2.53 3.26
CA GLY A 131 6.41 -1.74 4.46
C GLY A 131 6.15 -0.25 4.32
N ALA A 132 5.98 0.27 3.10
CA ALA A 132 5.78 1.69 2.86
C ALA A 132 4.43 2.17 3.39
N ARG A 133 4.40 3.40 3.91
CA ARG A 133 3.19 4.09 4.34
C ARG A 133 3.37 5.59 4.24
N GLN A 134 2.30 6.31 3.96
CA GLN A 134 2.32 7.77 3.97
C GLN A 134 1.03 8.35 4.56
N PRO A 135 1.05 9.64 4.95
CA PRO A 135 -0.15 10.34 5.38
C PRO A 135 -1.06 10.66 4.19
N PHE A 136 -2.35 10.64 4.44
CA PHE A 136 -3.36 11.06 3.48
C PHE A 136 -4.48 11.81 4.18
N ASP A 137 -4.88 12.94 3.58
CA ASP A 137 -6.06 13.69 3.96
C ASP A 137 -7.28 13.06 3.27
N ASN A 138 -8.07 12.32 4.02
CA ASN A 138 -9.24 11.62 3.51
C ASN A 138 -10.44 12.55 3.15
N GLU A 139 -10.30 13.85 3.35
CA GLU A 139 -11.26 14.87 2.90
C GLU A 139 -10.84 15.47 1.55
N SER A 140 -9.62 15.17 1.08
CA SER A 140 -9.10 15.65 -0.21
C SER A 140 -9.31 14.62 -1.32
N PRO A 141 -9.86 15.02 -2.48
CA PRO A 141 -10.01 14.13 -3.62
C PRO A 141 -8.65 13.74 -4.22
N SER A 142 -8.56 12.52 -4.74
CA SER A 142 -7.36 12.01 -5.39
C SER A 142 -7.72 11.00 -6.48
N ASN A 143 -7.03 11.08 -7.63
CA ASN A 143 -7.21 10.15 -8.75
C ASN A 143 -6.35 8.88 -8.65
N HIS A 144 -5.54 8.77 -7.61
CA HIS A 144 -4.62 7.64 -7.38
C HIS A 144 -4.75 7.06 -5.97
N THR A 145 -5.90 7.26 -5.33
CA THR A 145 -6.19 6.73 -4.00
C THR A 145 -7.57 6.09 -3.96
N GLY A 146 -7.66 4.94 -3.31
CA GLY A 146 -8.87 4.17 -3.12
C GLY A 146 -8.85 3.43 -1.79
N PHE A 147 -9.58 2.34 -1.69
CA PHE A 147 -9.62 1.49 -0.50
C PHE A 147 -10.07 0.08 -0.87
N ARG A 148 -9.81 -0.87 0.03
CA ARG A 148 -10.47 -2.19 0.02
C ARG A 148 -11.09 -2.49 1.36
N CYS A 149 -12.23 -3.22 1.34
CA CYS A 149 -12.88 -3.68 2.56
C CYS A 149 -12.17 -4.90 3.14
N ALA A 150 -12.20 -4.99 4.47
CA ALA A 150 -11.79 -6.17 5.21
C ALA A 150 -12.85 -6.47 6.29
N MET A 151 -13.00 -7.74 6.63
CA MET A 151 -13.88 -8.18 7.71
C MET A 151 -13.16 -9.24 8.54
N ASP A 152 -13.55 -9.35 9.79
CA ASP A 152 -13.09 -10.45 10.64
C ASP A 152 -13.62 -11.81 10.11
N ALA A 153 -12.82 -12.85 10.27
CA ALA A 153 -13.30 -14.19 9.93
C ALA A 153 -14.54 -14.51 10.78
N ILE A 154 -15.62 -14.89 10.10
CA ILE A 154 -16.79 -15.44 10.80
C ILE A 154 -16.35 -16.78 11.38
N ASN A 155 -16.42 -16.94 12.71
CA ASN A 155 -16.29 -18.24 13.32
C ASN A 155 -17.47 -19.10 12.83
N VAL A 156 -17.23 -19.91 11.82
CA VAL A 156 -18.15 -20.99 11.49
C VAL A 156 -18.00 -21.97 12.65
N VAL A 157 -18.97 -21.97 13.53
CA VAL A 157 -19.10 -23.03 14.55
C VAL A 157 -19.63 -24.23 13.79
N ASP A 158 -18.78 -25.23 13.57
CA ASP A 158 -19.15 -26.55 13.04
C ASP A 158 -20.07 -27.29 14.02
#